data_ccf1a8f7936ed0c74487e5b5bbd23473
#
_entry.id   ccf1a8f7936ed0c74487e5b5bbd23473
#
_cell.length_a   1.000
_cell.length_b   1.000
_cell.length_c   1.000
_cell.angle_alpha   90.00
_cell.angle_beta   90.00
_cell.angle_gamma   90.00
#
_symmetry.space_group_name_H-M   'P 1'
#
loop_
_entity.id
_entity.type
_entity.pdbx_description
1 polymer ?
#
loop_
_entity_poly.entity_id
_entity_poly.type
_entity_poly.pdbx_seq_one_letter_code
_entity_poly.pdbx_strand_id
1 'polypeptide(L)'
;MLQTFATSHNVRMVVVSIGGNDFNFASVVQSCVTDFLASPSWWPDYCYDDASVKANFTSTNIAAVRAKIKNALLNVRQAMRNAGYADAGWTLVVQTYPSPIPAGAGFRYSQSGYTRQSTGGCGFWNKDADWANGTALPTINGAVRGAVIDSGIAGAKILELQSAFNG
;
A
#
# COMPACT_ATOMS: atom_id res chain seq x y z
N MET A 1 -0.14 -15.73 -18.05
CA MET A 1 -0.67 -16.44 -16.86
C MET A 1 -2.17 -16.22 -16.65
N LEU A 2 -2.69 -15.02 -16.39
CA LEU A 2 -4.14 -14.79 -16.23
C LEU A 2 -4.94 -15.19 -17.48
N GLN A 3 -4.53 -14.73 -18.66
CA GLN A 3 -5.19 -15.07 -19.94
C GLN A 3 -5.29 -16.59 -20.15
N THR A 4 -4.19 -17.32 -19.97
CA THR A 4 -4.15 -18.79 -20.14
C THR A 4 -5.10 -19.49 -19.16
N PHE A 5 -5.13 -19.03 -17.90
CA PHE A 5 -6.06 -19.56 -16.89
C PHE A 5 -7.51 -19.28 -17.28
N ALA A 6 -7.82 -18.04 -17.65
CA ALA A 6 -9.17 -17.62 -18.00
C ALA A 6 -9.72 -18.32 -19.25
N THR A 7 -8.86 -18.73 -20.21
CA THR A 7 -9.29 -19.45 -21.41
C THR A 7 -9.87 -20.83 -21.08
N SER A 8 -9.43 -21.47 -19.99
CA SER A 8 -9.86 -22.82 -19.60
C SER A 8 -10.77 -22.88 -18.37
N HIS A 9 -11.05 -21.74 -17.74
CA HIS A 9 -11.82 -21.65 -16.48
C HIS A 9 -12.93 -20.59 -16.58
N ASN A 10 -13.99 -20.77 -15.81
CA ASN A 10 -15.07 -19.77 -15.73
C ASN A 10 -14.71 -18.70 -14.69
N VAL A 11 -14.01 -17.64 -15.09
CA VAL A 11 -13.57 -16.55 -14.21
C VAL A 11 -14.69 -15.51 -14.08
N ARG A 12 -15.21 -15.31 -12.89
CA ARG A 12 -16.25 -14.32 -12.59
C ARG A 12 -15.72 -13.09 -11.88
N MET A 13 -14.56 -13.22 -11.23
CA MET A 13 -13.95 -12.12 -10.49
C MET A 13 -12.42 -12.22 -10.58
N VAL A 14 -11.78 -11.07 -10.71
CA VAL A 14 -10.33 -10.92 -10.56
C VAL A 14 -10.09 -9.92 -9.44
N VAL A 15 -9.40 -10.35 -8.38
CA VAL A 15 -9.02 -9.48 -7.26
C VAL A 15 -7.55 -9.11 -7.40
N VAL A 16 -7.25 -7.82 -7.27
CA VAL A 16 -5.90 -7.28 -7.46
C VAL A 16 -5.48 -6.48 -6.23
N SER A 17 -4.28 -6.79 -5.72
CA SER A 17 -3.55 -5.99 -4.73
C SER A 17 -2.25 -5.53 -5.38
N ILE A 18 -2.08 -4.24 -5.62
CA ILE A 18 -0.99 -3.71 -6.43
C ILE A 18 -0.63 -2.26 -6.05
N GLY A 19 0.62 -1.89 -6.24
CA GLY A 19 1.11 -0.51 -6.15
C GLY A 19 1.92 -0.20 -4.90
N GLY A 20 1.77 -0.94 -3.79
CA GLY A 20 2.51 -0.67 -2.56
C GLY A 20 4.04 -0.73 -2.76
N ASN A 21 4.51 -1.71 -3.51
CA ASN A 21 5.94 -1.85 -3.79
C ASN A 21 6.50 -0.71 -4.68
N ASP A 22 5.68 -0.09 -5.50
CA ASP A 22 6.10 1.05 -6.33
C ASP A 22 6.39 2.33 -5.51
N PHE A 23 5.94 2.36 -4.24
CA PHE A 23 6.31 3.38 -3.25
C PHE A 23 7.54 2.99 -2.42
N ASN A 24 8.31 1.99 -2.83
CA ASN A 24 9.47 1.46 -2.09
C ASN A 24 9.13 1.11 -0.63
N PHE A 25 7.95 0.54 -0.39
CA PHE A 25 7.43 0.29 0.95
C PHE A 25 8.44 -0.45 1.85
N ALA A 26 9.12 -1.46 1.33
CA ALA A 26 10.13 -2.20 2.09
C ALA A 26 11.29 -1.30 2.57
N SER A 27 11.79 -0.40 1.69
CA SER A 27 12.85 0.55 2.05
C SER A 27 12.38 1.58 3.07
N VAL A 28 11.13 2.05 2.96
CA VAL A 28 10.53 2.96 3.95
C VAL A 28 10.47 2.29 5.33
N VAL A 29 9.98 1.06 5.40
CA VAL A 29 9.95 0.27 6.65
C VAL A 29 11.36 0.08 7.21
N GLN A 30 12.32 -0.24 6.35
CA GLN A 30 13.71 -0.43 6.75
C GLN A 30 14.33 0.86 7.34
N SER A 31 14.13 2.03 6.70
CA SER A 31 14.57 3.32 7.26
C SER A 31 13.97 3.51 8.65
N CYS A 32 12.65 3.40 8.81
CA CYS A 32 12.00 3.65 10.09
C CYS A 32 12.49 2.72 11.22
N VAL A 33 12.72 1.44 10.90
CA VAL A 33 13.29 0.49 11.87
C VAL A 33 14.73 0.84 12.20
N THR A 34 15.54 1.22 11.20
CA THR A 34 16.94 1.59 11.38
C THR A 34 17.06 2.82 12.28
N ASP A 35 16.28 3.87 12.02
CA ASP A 35 16.32 5.12 12.79
C ASP A 35 15.85 4.92 14.23
N PHE A 36 14.81 4.07 14.41
CA PHE A 36 14.37 3.68 15.75
C PHE A 36 15.46 2.93 16.54
N LEU A 37 16.21 2.03 15.90
CA LEU A 37 17.24 1.26 16.55
C LEU A 37 18.54 2.04 16.76
N ALA A 38 18.83 3.01 15.89
CA ALA A 38 20.07 3.77 15.90
C ALA A 38 20.02 5.01 16.79
N SER A 39 18.81 5.51 17.13
CA SER A 39 18.65 6.75 17.89
C SER A 39 18.08 6.51 19.28
N PRO A 40 18.53 7.27 20.30
CA PRO A 40 18.00 7.15 21.66
C PRO A 40 16.66 7.89 21.80
N SER A 41 15.81 7.48 22.73
CA SER A 41 14.48 8.08 22.95
C SER A 41 14.48 9.56 23.35
N TRP A 42 15.60 10.09 23.83
CA TRP A 42 15.78 11.50 24.16
C TRP A 42 16.29 12.34 22.96
N TRP A 43 16.74 11.69 21.88
CA TRP A 43 17.13 12.31 20.62
C TRP A 43 16.71 11.39 19.45
N PRO A 44 15.40 11.26 19.21
CA PRO A 44 14.90 10.34 18.19
C PRO A 44 15.20 10.86 16.77
N ASP A 45 15.68 9.98 15.93
CA ASP A 45 15.75 10.17 14.48
C ASP A 45 14.46 9.62 13.86
N TYR A 46 13.87 10.34 12.93
CA TYR A 46 12.56 10.00 12.37
C TYR A 46 12.66 9.75 10.87
N CYS A 47 12.25 8.57 10.43
CA CYS A 47 12.26 8.22 9.01
C CYS A 47 11.31 9.06 8.17
N TYR A 48 10.21 9.55 8.72
CA TYR A 48 9.22 10.31 7.94
C TYR A 48 9.80 11.61 7.34
N ASP A 49 10.87 12.15 7.90
CA ASP A 49 11.53 13.36 7.39
C ASP A 49 12.81 13.09 6.59
N ASP A 50 13.23 11.85 6.44
CA ASP A 50 14.30 11.41 5.56
C ASP A 50 14.05 11.82 4.11
N ALA A 51 15.08 12.31 3.45
CA ALA A 51 15.01 12.66 2.02
C ALA A 51 14.67 11.45 1.14
N SER A 52 15.23 10.28 1.45
CA SER A 52 14.99 9.01 0.76
C SER A 52 13.54 8.53 0.89
N VAL A 53 12.95 8.71 2.08
CA VAL A 53 11.54 8.37 2.35
C VAL A 53 10.62 9.37 1.66
N LYS A 54 10.86 10.68 1.85
CA LYS A 54 10.07 11.76 1.21
C LYS A 54 10.03 11.65 -0.31
N ALA A 55 11.14 11.22 -0.95
CA ALA A 55 11.22 11.07 -2.40
C ALA A 55 10.14 10.13 -2.96
N ASN A 56 9.72 9.12 -2.19
CA ASN A 56 8.68 8.18 -2.61
C ASN A 56 7.27 8.80 -2.63
N PHE A 57 7.06 9.88 -1.88
CA PHE A 57 5.75 10.52 -1.70
C PHE A 57 5.65 11.90 -2.36
N THR A 58 6.55 12.23 -3.29
CA THR A 58 6.44 13.43 -4.11
C THR A 58 5.25 13.32 -5.07
N SER A 59 4.65 14.47 -5.44
CA SER A 59 3.54 14.51 -6.42
C SER A 59 3.90 13.85 -7.76
N THR A 60 5.14 14.02 -8.20
CA THR A 60 5.65 13.39 -9.42
C THR A 60 5.69 11.86 -9.31
N ASN A 61 6.21 11.32 -8.19
CA ASN A 61 6.26 9.88 -8.00
C ASN A 61 4.87 9.29 -7.81
N ILE A 62 3.99 9.94 -7.05
CA ILE A 62 2.59 9.53 -6.88
C ILE A 62 1.88 9.44 -8.24
N ALA A 63 2.04 10.45 -9.11
CA ALA A 63 1.46 10.42 -10.45
C ALA A 63 2.02 9.28 -11.30
N ALA A 64 3.33 9.04 -11.23
CA ALA A 64 3.99 7.95 -11.96
C ALA A 64 3.49 6.57 -11.49
N VAL A 65 3.40 6.34 -10.18
CA VAL A 65 2.88 5.10 -9.60
C VAL A 65 1.40 4.90 -9.98
N ARG A 66 0.58 5.94 -9.87
CA ARG A 66 -0.83 5.90 -10.30
C ARG A 66 -0.97 5.47 -11.77
N ALA A 67 -0.13 6.02 -12.65
CA ALA A 67 -0.11 5.63 -14.06
C ALA A 67 0.31 4.16 -14.28
N LYS A 68 1.31 3.66 -13.54
CA LYS A 68 1.73 2.26 -13.57
C LYS A 68 0.59 1.33 -13.14
N ILE A 69 -0.08 1.63 -12.02
CA ILE A 69 -1.23 0.85 -11.53
C ILE A 69 -2.33 0.83 -12.58
N LYS A 70 -2.72 1.99 -13.12
CA LYS A 70 -3.70 2.09 -14.21
C LYS A 70 -3.36 1.16 -15.37
N ASN A 71 -2.11 1.20 -15.85
CA ASN A 71 -1.66 0.37 -16.97
C ASN A 71 -1.74 -1.12 -16.64
N ALA A 72 -1.39 -1.52 -15.41
CA ALA A 72 -1.53 -2.90 -14.97
C ALA A 72 -3.01 -3.36 -14.95
N LEU A 73 -3.93 -2.51 -14.51
CA LEU A 73 -5.37 -2.81 -14.55
C LEU A 73 -5.89 -2.95 -15.98
N LEU A 74 -5.42 -2.10 -16.91
CA LEU A 74 -5.76 -2.21 -18.32
C LEU A 74 -5.21 -3.51 -18.93
N ASN A 75 -4.03 -3.96 -18.52
CA ASN A 75 -3.46 -5.24 -18.94
C ASN A 75 -4.29 -6.43 -18.40
N VAL A 76 -4.81 -6.35 -17.18
CA VAL A 76 -5.76 -7.35 -16.66
C VAL A 76 -7.00 -7.41 -17.54
N ARG A 77 -7.61 -6.27 -17.87
CA ARG A 77 -8.77 -6.21 -18.77
C ARG A 77 -8.44 -6.82 -20.15
N GLN A 78 -7.29 -6.47 -20.70
CA GLN A 78 -6.88 -7.00 -22.01
C GLN A 78 -6.68 -8.51 -21.97
N ALA A 79 -6.10 -9.05 -20.92
CA ALA A 79 -5.94 -10.49 -20.72
C ALA A 79 -7.30 -11.23 -20.67
N MET A 80 -8.29 -10.64 -19.99
CA MET A 80 -9.65 -11.19 -19.95
C MET A 80 -10.34 -11.14 -21.31
N ARG A 81 -10.20 -10.04 -22.04
CA ARG A 81 -10.73 -9.92 -23.42
C ARG A 81 -10.10 -10.95 -24.35
N ASN A 82 -8.78 -11.13 -24.29
CA ASN A 82 -8.06 -12.12 -25.10
C ASN A 82 -8.48 -13.56 -24.76
N ALA A 83 -8.96 -13.82 -23.55
CA ALA A 83 -9.54 -15.10 -23.13
C ALA A 83 -11.02 -15.27 -23.52
N GLY A 84 -11.60 -14.30 -24.25
CA GLY A 84 -12.97 -14.38 -24.75
C GLY A 84 -14.04 -13.77 -23.83
N TYR A 85 -13.65 -13.07 -22.75
CA TYR A 85 -14.61 -12.43 -21.83
C TYR A 85 -15.02 -11.04 -22.32
N ALA A 86 -16.33 -10.79 -22.37
CA ALA A 86 -16.84 -9.44 -22.45
C ALA A 86 -16.61 -8.69 -21.10
N ASP A 87 -16.42 -7.37 -21.15
CA ASP A 87 -16.15 -6.57 -19.94
C ASP A 87 -17.26 -6.71 -18.86
N ALA A 88 -18.49 -6.93 -19.26
CA ALA A 88 -19.62 -7.16 -18.35
C ALA A 88 -19.70 -8.60 -17.79
N GLY A 89 -18.87 -9.53 -18.28
CA GLY A 89 -18.93 -10.95 -17.91
C GLY A 89 -18.15 -11.29 -16.64
N TRP A 90 -17.41 -10.33 -16.08
CA TRP A 90 -16.58 -10.52 -14.89
C TRP A 90 -16.45 -9.22 -14.11
N THR A 91 -16.00 -9.32 -12.86
CA THR A 91 -15.81 -8.15 -11.99
C THR A 91 -14.32 -7.99 -11.65
N LEU A 92 -13.79 -6.77 -11.84
CA LEU A 92 -12.49 -6.39 -11.30
C LEU A 92 -12.68 -5.82 -9.90
N VAL A 93 -11.99 -6.39 -8.92
CA VAL A 93 -11.93 -5.86 -7.54
C VAL A 93 -10.49 -5.45 -7.25
N VAL A 94 -10.28 -4.18 -6.94
CA VAL A 94 -8.96 -3.66 -6.55
C VAL A 94 -9.01 -3.31 -5.08
N GLN A 95 -8.16 -3.93 -4.27
CA GLN A 95 -8.14 -3.67 -2.84
C GLN A 95 -7.15 -2.57 -2.48
N THR A 96 -7.53 -1.72 -1.52
CA THR A 96 -6.62 -0.82 -0.83
C THR A 96 -5.82 -1.57 0.23
N TYR A 97 -4.79 -0.93 0.78
CA TYR A 97 -3.96 -1.53 1.83
C TYR A 97 -4.52 -1.19 3.22
N PRO A 98 -4.59 -2.17 4.12
CA PRO A 98 -4.82 -1.91 5.54
C PRO A 98 -3.56 -1.31 6.17
N SER A 99 -3.69 -0.70 7.35
CA SER A 99 -2.51 -0.31 8.12
C SER A 99 -1.78 -1.53 8.66
N PRO A 100 -0.47 -1.68 8.41
CA PRO A 100 0.32 -2.80 8.93
C PRO A 100 0.72 -2.61 10.40
N ILE A 101 0.62 -1.38 10.93
CA ILE A 101 1.01 -1.01 12.30
C ILE A 101 -0.05 -0.09 12.91
N PRO A 102 -0.23 -0.08 14.24
CA PRO A 102 -1.12 0.87 14.89
C PRO A 102 -0.58 2.30 14.77
N ALA A 103 -1.43 3.30 15.00
CA ALA A 103 -0.98 4.65 15.29
C ALA A 103 -0.10 4.70 16.54
N GLY A 104 0.71 5.76 16.69
CA GLY A 104 1.69 5.87 17.78
C GLY A 104 1.13 5.61 19.17
N ALA A 105 -0.08 6.11 19.46
CA ALA A 105 -0.76 5.87 20.74
C ALA A 105 -1.27 4.43 20.92
N GLY A 106 -1.40 3.66 19.85
CA GLY A 106 -1.92 2.28 19.87
C GLY A 106 -0.86 1.21 20.12
N PHE A 107 0.41 1.56 20.21
CA PHE A 107 1.45 0.58 20.52
C PHE A 107 1.34 0.06 21.96
N ARG A 108 1.40 -1.25 22.11
CA ARG A 108 1.37 -1.92 23.42
C ARG A 108 2.55 -1.56 24.30
N TYR A 109 3.72 -1.31 23.72
CA TYR A 109 4.96 -1.05 24.46
C TYR A 109 5.44 0.38 24.21
N SER A 110 6.03 0.98 25.27
CA SER A 110 6.62 2.33 25.19
C SER A 110 7.70 2.40 24.11
N GLN A 111 7.82 3.54 23.44
CA GLN A 111 8.95 3.83 22.58
C GLN A 111 10.24 4.14 23.36
N SER A 112 10.15 4.37 24.69
CA SER A 112 11.30 4.59 25.57
C SER A 112 11.86 3.25 26.04
N GLY A 113 13.19 3.12 26.08
CA GLY A 113 13.87 1.88 26.45
C GLY A 113 13.81 0.81 25.33
N TYR A 114 14.07 -0.43 25.70
CA TYR A 114 14.26 -1.53 24.76
C TYR A 114 13.05 -2.46 24.62
N THR A 115 11.94 -2.17 25.30
CA THR A 115 10.80 -3.10 25.37
C THR A 115 10.10 -3.24 24.03
N ARG A 116 9.96 -2.15 23.28
CA ARG A 116 9.28 -2.16 21.97
C ARG A 116 10.01 -3.05 20.96
N GLN A 117 11.32 -2.98 20.88
CA GLN A 117 12.10 -3.79 19.94
C GLN A 117 12.38 -5.20 20.44
N SER A 118 12.56 -5.39 21.76
CA SER A 118 12.93 -6.69 22.31
C SER A 118 11.75 -7.60 22.62
N THR A 119 10.59 -7.04 22.97
CA THR A 119 9.39 -7.77 23.40
C THR A 119 8.23 -7.55 22.42
N GLY A 120 8.03 -6.31 21.94
CA GLY A 120 6.94 -5.95 21.06
C GLY A 120 7.19 -6.23 19.58
N GLY A 121 8.45 -6.37 19.18
CA GLY A 121 8.84 -6.70 17.80
C GLY A 121 8.57 -5.60 16.76
N CYS A 122 8.22 -4.38 17.17
CA CYS A 122 7.87 -3.30 16.26
C CYS A 122 8.69 -2.04 16.55
N GLY A 123 9.81 -1.90 15.84
CA GLY A 123 10.75 -0.78 15.98
C GLY A 123 10.33 0.45 15.18
N PHE A 124 9.34 1.20 15.69
CA PHE A 124 8.91 2.47 15.10
C PHE A 124 8.77 3.54 16.18
N TRP A 125 9.16 4.77 15.87
CA TRP A 125 8.77 5.91 16.67
C TRP A 125 7.27 6.20 16.52
N ASN A 126 6.64 6.76 17.56
CA ASN A 126 5.22 7.11 17.50
C ASN A 126 4.92 8.07 16.35
N LYS A 127 5.79 9.08 16.11
CA LYS A 127 5.62 10.03 15.02
C LYS A 127 5.68 9.36 13.65
N ASP A 128 6.59 8.40 13.46
CA ASP A 128 6.68 7.65 12.18
C ASP A 128 5.44 6.79 11.97
N ALA A 129 4.92 6.17 13.02
CA ALA A 129 3.70 5.38 12.95
C ALA A 129 2.46 6.27 12.67
N ASP A 130 2.39 7.46 13.27
CA ASP A 130 1.33 8.43 13.01
C ASP A 130 1.41 8.96 11.57
N TRP A 131 2.61 9.26 11.07
CA TRP A 131 2.82 9.63 9.68
C TRP A 131 2.47 8.48 8.71
N ALA A 132 2.86 7.26 9.03
CA ALA A 132 2.55 6.09 8.23
C ALA A 132 1.03 5.90 8.07
N ASN A 133 0.28 6.04 9.17
CA ASN A 133 -1.17 5.89 9.17
C ASN A 133 -1.92 7.12 8.61
N GLY A 134 -1.45 8.33 8.92
CA GLY A 134 -2.13 9.58 8.55
C GLY A 134 -1.73 10.17 7.21
N THR A 135 -0.59 9.76 6.65
CA THR A 135 -0.05 10.35 5.42
C THR A 135 0.34 9.29 4.38
N ALA A 136 1.28 8.39 4.72
CA ALA A 136 1.82 7.45 3.73
C ALA A 136 0.76 6.49 3.22
N LEU A 137 0.05 5.79 4.11
CA LEU A 137 -1.00 4.85 3.74
C LEU A 137 -2.17 5.51 2.98
N PRO A 138 -2.73 6.65 3.42
CA PRO A 138 -3.75 7.36 2.64
C PRO A 138 -3.26 7.78 1.25
N THR A 139 -1.99 8.16 1.10
CA THR A 139 -1.40 8.53 -0.19
C THR A 139 -1.30 7.32 -1.12
N ILE A 140 -0.80 6.19 -0.63
CA ILE A 140 -0.75 4.93 -1.40
C ILE A 140 -2.16 4.52 -1.84
N ASN A 141 -3.11 4.49 -0.91
CA ASN A 141 -4.49 4.12 -1.19
C ASN A 141 -5.17 5.11 -2.14
N GLY A 142 -4.85 6.40 -2.03
CA GLY A 142 -5.29 7.44 -2.96
C GLY A 142 -4.80 7.20 -4.39
N ALA A 143 -3.55 6.78 -4.57
CA ALA A 143 -3.02 6.42 -5.88
C ALA A 143 -3.73 5.19 -6.47
N VAL A 144 -4.01 4.17 -5.65
CA VAL A 144 -4.78 2.98 -6.06
C VAL A 144 -6.19 3.36 -6.51
N ARG A 145 -6.93 4.12 -5.68
CA ARG A 145 -8.30 4.59 -6.03
C ARG A 145 -8.29 5.42 -7.32
N GLY A 146 -7.34 6.37 -7.40
CA GLY A 146 -7.19 7.20 -8.59
C GLY A 146 -6.90 6.39 -9.85
N ALA A 147 -6.06 5.37 -9.77
CA ALA A 147 -5.75 4.49 -10.90
C ALA A 147 -6.98 3.68 -11.36
N VAL A 148 -7.83 3.21 -10.44
CA VAL A 148 -9.09 2.54 -10.78
C VAL A 148 -10.01 3.48 -11.55
N ILE A 149 -10.18 4.70 -11.07
CA ILE A 149 -11.00 5.73 -11.75
C ILE A 149 -10.43 6.02 -13.14
N ASP A 150 -9.12 6.28 -13.25
CA ASP A 150 -8.45 6.61 -14.50
C ASP A 150 -8.45 5.46 -15.52
N SER A 151 -8.59 4.23 -15.05
CA SER A 151 -8.65 3.05 -15.93
C SER A 151 -9.91 3.02 -16.79
N GLY A 152 -10.99 3.66 -16.34
CA GLY A 152 -12.28 3.67 -17.01
C GLY A 152 -12.87 2.26 -17.20
N ILE A 153 -12.45 1.27 -16.40
CA ILE A 153 -12.98 -0.10 -16.49
C ILE A 153 -14.38 -0.11 -15.88
N ALA A 154 -15.38 -0.30 -16.72
CA ALA A 154 -16.77 -0.36 -16.28
C ALA A 154 -16.98 -1.52 -15.28
N GLY A 155 -17.64 -1.24 -14.16
CA GLY A 155 -17.90 -2.24 -13.12
C GLY A 155 -16.71 -2.60 -12.22
N ALA A 156 -15.55 -1.95 -12.38
CA ALA A 156 -14.46 -2.08 -11.42
C ALA A 156 -14.92 -1.62 -10.03
N LYS A 157 -14.55 -2.38 -9.01
CA LYS A 157 -14.90 -2.12 -7.62
C LYS A 157 -13.64 -1.92 -6.79
N ILE A 158 -13.74 -1.07 -5.77
CA ILE A 158 -12.68 -0.88 -4.79
C ILE A 158 -13.11 -1.57 -3.49
N LEU A 159 -12.25 -2.45 -2.98
CA LEU A 159 -12.39 -3.04 -1.65
C LEU A 159 -11.57 -2.20 -0.67
N GLU A 160 -12.26 -1.43 0.15
CA GLU A 160 -11.62 -0.55 1.13
C GLU A 160 -11.17 -1.34 2.35
N LEU A 161 -9.84 -1.40 2.56
CA LEU A 161 -9.23 -2.11 3.67
C LEU A 161 -8.51 -1.19 4.65
N GLN A 162 -8.42 0.12 4.39
CA GLN A 162 -7.61 1.04 5.19
C GLN A 162 -7.95 1.00 6.69
N SER A 163 -9.22 0.83 7.02
CA SER A 163 -9.72 0.75 8.40
C SER A 163 -10.13 -0.66 8.83
N ALA A 164 -9.86 -1.68 8.01
CA ALA A 164 -10.40 -3.02 8.25
C ALA A 164 -9.84 -3.70 9.50
N PHE A 165 -8.65 -3.27 9.97
CA PHE A 165 -7.97 -3.85 11.14
C PHE A 165 -7.74 -2.83 12.26
N ASN A 166 -8.33 -1.66 12.16
CA ASN A 166 -8.38 -0.68 13.25
C ASN A 166 -9.52 -1.10 14.18
N GLY A 167 -9.19 -2.02 15.08
CA GLY A 167 -10.11 -2.49 16.11
C GLY A 167 -10.38 -1.46 17.19
#